data_9f3de81f2e7840e0d8e9c75bbf75b0a7
#
_entry.id   9f3de81f2e7840e0d8e9c75bbf75b0a7
#
_cell.length_a   1.000
_cell.length_b   1.000
_cell.length_c   1.000
_cell.angle_alpha   90.00
_cell.angle_beta   90.00
_cell.angle_gamma   90.00
#
_symmetry.space_group_name_H-M   'P 1'
#
loop_
_entity.id
_entity.type
_entity.pdbx_description
1 polymer ?
#
loop_
_entity_poly.entity_id
_entity_poly.type
_entity_poly.pdbx_seq_one_letter_code
_entity_poly.pdbx_strand_id
1 'polypeptide(L)'
;YGANGYTGRLLVRLAKKRGLQPILAGRSQEVETLAKEHHFKSKIFSIDDVSHIASQIAGATLVVNCAGPFSKTAEKMMKACLKTSAHYIDITGEISIFELANKLDNEALNSNIVLCPGVGSDVIPTDCLAAYLKDKLPDATHLKMAWATKGSKSSKGTAKTAVEGMGKGGKIRENGKMKKVPLAYKTLDVDFGYGPQNTMTIPWADVYTAYHST
;
A
#
# COMPACT_ATOMS: atom_id res chain seq x y z
N TYR A 1 9.98 -4.42 -6.53
CA TYR A 1 9.24 -5.09 -7.59
C TYR A 1 8.19 -4.16 -8.19
N GLY A 2 7.97 -4.24 -9.53
CA GLY A 2 7.09 -3.30 -10.24
C GLY A 2 7.79 -1.97 -10.57
N ALA A 3 9.10 -2.01 -10.78
CA ALA A 3 9.96 -0.84 -10.98
C ALA A 3 9.58 0.02 -12.21
N ASN A 4 9.02 -0.58 -13.26
CA ASN A 4 8.57 0.11 -14.46
C ASN A 4 7.17 0.75 -14.35
N GLY A 5 6.47 0.55 -13.21
CA GLY A 5 5.20 1.23 -12.90
C GLY A 5 5.40 2.71 -12.56
N TYR A 6 4.31 3.48 -12.46
CA TYR A 6 4.36 4.91 -12.16
C TYR A 6 5.18 5.21 -10.88
N THR A 7 4.77 4.64 -9.75
CA THR A 7 5.47 4.84 -8.48
C THR A 7 6.86 4.22 -8.48
N GLY A 8 7.03 3.05 -9.09
CA GLY A 8 8.33 2.40 -9.24
C GLY A 8 9.36 3.32 -9.91
N ARG A 9 9.00 3.96 -11.03
CA ARG A 9 9.87 4.93 -11.71
C ARG A 9 10.22 6.15 -10.86
N LEU A 10 9.29 6.63 -10.03
CA LEU A 10 9.58 7.73 -9.09
C LEU A 10 10.61 7.29 -8.04
N LEU A 11 10.44 6.10 -7.48
CA LEU A 11 11.37 5.53 -6.51
C LEU A 11 12.76 5.28 -7.11
N VAL A 12 12.83 4.81 -8.36
CA VAL A 12 14.10 4.62 -9.10
C VAL A 12 14.87 5.93 -9.21
N ARG A 13 14.19 7.02 -9.61
CA ARG A 13 14.81 8.36 -9.70
C ARG A 13 15.28 8.86 -8.33
N LEU A 14 14.46 8.66 -7.30
CA LEU A 14 14.80 9.07 -5.94
C LEU A 14 15.97 8.27 -5.38
N ALA A 15 16.01 6.95 -5.61
CA ALA A 15 17.12 6.10 -5.22
C ALA A 15 18.44 6.58 -5.86
N LYS A 16 18.43 6.87 -7.15
CA LYS A 16 19.60 7.43 -7.83
C LYS A 16 20.05 8.75 -7.20
N LYS A 17 19.10 9.67 -6.95
CA LYS A 17 19.40 10.97 -6.33
C LYS A 17 20.01 10.81 -4.93
N ARG A 18 19.64 9.75 -4.19
CA ARG A 18 20.13 9.46 -2.85
C ARG A 18 21.36 8.53 -2.81
N GLY A 19 21.92 8.17 -3.94
CA GLY A 19 23.09 7.27 -4.01
C GLY A 19 22.79 5.82 -3.62
N LEU A 20 21.51 5.42 -3.53
CA LEU A 20 21.12 4.05 -3.23
C LEU A 20 21.29 3.16 -4.46
N GLN A 21 21.54 1.86 -4.25
CA GLN A 21 21.78 0.87 -5.31
C GLN A 21 20.74 -0.27 -5.24
N PRO A 22 19.46 -0.02 -5.54
CA PRO A 22 18.45 -1.07 -5.54
C PRO A 22 18.62 -2.01 -6.74
N ILE A 23 18.11 -3.25 -6.58
CA ILE A 23 17.87 -4.15 -7.68
C ILE A 23 16.47 -3.87 -8.20
N LEU A 24 16.32 -3.49 -9.47
CA LEU A 24 15.03 -3.25 -10.07
C LEU A 24 14.39 -4.57 -10.52
N ALA A 25 13.14 -4.82 -10.15
CA ALA A 25 12.48 -6.07 -10.48
C ALA A 25 11.07 -5.87 -11.04
N GLY A 26 10.62 -6.83 -11.86
CA GLY A 26 9.30 -6.86 -12.46
C GLY A 26 9.14 -7.94 -13.51
N ARG A 27 8.00 -7.99 -14.20
CA ARG A 27 7.68 -9.01 -15.21
C ARG A 27 8.12 -8.63 -16.63
N SER A 28 8.29 -7.35 -16.88
CA SER A 28 8.51 -6.79 -18.22
C SER A 28 9.97 -6.54 -18.49
N GLN A 29 10.40 -6.77 -19.71
CA GLN A 29 11.75 -6.41 -20.21
C GLN A 29 12.05 -4.90 -20.05
N GLU A 30 11.04 -4.05 -19.97
CA GLU A 30 11.21 -2.62 -19.68
C GLU A 30 11.95 -2.34 -18.36
N VAL A 31 11.91 -3.28 -17.40
CA VAL A 31 12.64 -3.16 -16.13
C VAL A 31 14.14 -3.18 -16.38
N GLU A 32 14.61 -4.03 -17.30
CA GLU A 32 16.02 -4.09 -17.67
C GLU A 32 16.49 -2.81 -18.37
N THR A 33 15.67 -2.28 -19.30
CA THR A 33 15.94 -1.00 -19.97
C THR A 33 16.06 0.13 -18.94
N LEU A 34 15.08 0.22 -18.01
CA LEU A 34 15.11 1.21 -16.94
C LEU A 34 16.33 1.06 -16.02
N ALA A 35 16.74 -0.17 -15.72
CA ALA A 35 17.91 -0.44 -14.90
C ALA A 35 19.20 0.02 -15.60
N LYS A 36 19.34 -0.26 -16.90
CA LYS A 36 20.49 0.21 -17.73
C LYS A 36 20.57 1.74 -17.74
N GLU A 37 19.45 2.44 -17.94
CA GLU A 37 19.39 3.92 -17.94
C GLU A 37 19.89 4.54 -16.62
N HIS A 38 19.63 3.86 -15.52
CA HIS A 38 19.97 4.35 -14.18
C HIS A 38 21.24 3.73 -13.59
N HIS A 39 21.88 2.78 -14.30
CA HIS A 39 23.06 1.99 -13.85
C HIS A 39 22.76 1.13 -12.61
N PHE A 40 21.56 0.51 -12.57
CA PHE A 40 21.16 -0.44 -11.54
C PHE A 40 21.16 -1.88 -12.06
N LYS A 41 21.20 -2.84 -11.15
CA LYS A 41 20.95 -4.25 -11.48
C LYS A 41 19.45 -4.49 -11.68
N SER A 42 19.11 -5.49 -12.48
CA SER A 42 17.73 -5.89 -12.70
C SER A 42 17.51 -7.38 -12.53
N LYS A 43 16.26 -7.76 -12.21
CA LYS A 43 15.76 -9.13 -12.23
C LYS A 43 14.38 -9.17 -12.88
N ILE A 44 14.19 -10.05 -13.85
CA ILE A 44 12.92 -10.25 -14.54
C ILE A 44 12.33 -11.57 -14.05
N PHE A 45 11.20 -11.52 -13.35
CA PHE A 45 10.49 -12.72 -12.89
C PHE A 45 9.00 -12.45 -12.65
N SER A 46 8.20 -13.51 -12.71
CA SER A 46 6.78 -13.49 -12.35
C SER A 46 6.58 -13.80 -10.87
N ILE A 47 5.40 -13.44 -10.34
CA ILE A 47 5.01 -13.71 -8.94
C ILE A 47 3.93 -14.80 -8.86
N ASP A 48 4.10 -15.86 -9.64
CA ASP A 48 3.15 -16.95 -9.70
C ASP A 48 3.40 -18.00 -8.61
N ASP A 49 4.66 -18.22 -8.24
CA ASP A 49 5.09 -19.21 -7.24
C ASP A 49 5.97 -18.62 -6.16
N VAL A 50 5.66 -18.94 -4.90
CA VAL A 50 6.36 -18.40 -3.70
C VAL A 50 7.83 -18.84 -3.64
N SER A 51 8.13 -20.08 -4.01
CA SER A 51 9.50 -20.61 -3.93
C SER A 51 10.37 -19.99 -5.02
N HIS A 52 9.80 -19.78 -6.22
CA HIS A 52 10.46 -19.03 -7.28
C HIS A 52 10.74 -17.58 -6.85
N ILE A 53 9.74 -16.88 -6.29
CA ILE A 53 9.94 -15.51 -5.77
C ILE A 53 11.06 -15.50 -4.73
N ALA A 54 11.02 -16.42 -3.77
CA ALA A 54 12.04 -16.51 -2.71
C ALA A 54 13.45 -16.67 -3.28
N SER A 55 13.63 -17.50 -4.30
CA SER A 55 14.93 -17.64 -4.98
C SER A 55 15.41 -16.34 -5.64
N GLN A 56 14.48 -15.56 -6.19
CA GLN A 56 14.80 -14.29 -6.84
C GLN A 56 15.15 -13.16 -5.86
N ILE A 57 14.50 -13.13 -4.69
CA ILE A 57 14.74 -12.11 -3.66
C ILE A 57 15.77 -12.54 -2.61
N ALA A 58 16.34 -13.73 -2.72
CA ALA A 58 17.37 -14.23 -1.80
C ALA A 58 18.51 -13.21 -1.63
N GLY A 59 18.89 -12.94 -0.38
CA GLY A 59 19.91 -11.95 -0.02
C GLY A 59 19.44 -10.48 -0.05
N ALA A 60 18.18 -10.21 -0.39
CA ALA A 60 17.62 -8.88 -0.22
C ALA A 60 17.27 -8.62 1.27
N THR A 61 17.66 -7.47 1.79
CA THR A 61 17.25 -7.03 3.13
C THR A 61 15.80 -6.54 3.15
N LEU A 62 15.36 -5.89 2.07
CA LEU A 62 14.02 -5.28 1.96
C LEU A 62 13.47 -5.47 0.55
N VAL A 63 12.21 -5.84 0.47
CA VAL A 63 11.42 -5.83 -0.76
C VAL A 63 10.42 -4.68 -0.72
N VAL A 64 10.48 -3.81 -1.74
CA VAL A 64 9.49 -2.76 -1.99
C VAL A 64 8.59 -3.21 -3.12
N ASN A 65 7.33 -3.54 -2.83
CA ASN A 65 6.36 -3.96 -3.83
C ASN A 65 5.53 -2.78 -4.34
N CYS A 66 5.72 -2.42 -5.62
CA CYS A 66 4.95 -1.37 -6.30
C CYS A 66 4.00 -1.95 -7.38
N ALA A 67 3.77 -3.26 -7.38
CA ALA A 67 3.00 -3.95 -8.42
C ALA A 67 1.56 -4.21 -7.98
N GLY A 68 0.69 -3.24 -8.18
CA GLY A 68 -0.76 -3.42 -8.00
C GLY A 68 -1.43 -4.17 -9.16
N PRO A 69 -2.66 -4.72 -8.98
CA PRO A 69 -3.43 -4.79 -7.74
C PRO A 69 -2.75 -5.65 -6.67
N PHE A 70 -2.71 -5.15 -5.43
CA PHE A 70 -1.98 -5.83 -4.35
C PHE A 70 -2.69 -7.10 -3.89
N SER A 71 -4.00 -7.21 -4.07
CA SER A 71 -4.78 -8.45 -3.91
C SER A 71 -4.22 -9.65 -4.69
N LYS A 72 -3.46 -9.38 -5.76
CA LYS A 72 -2.85 -10.44 -6.61
C LYS A 72 -1.35 -10.64 -6.35
N THR A 73 -0.70 -9.69 -5.70
CA THR A 73 0.77 -9.68 -5.62
C THR A 73 1.31 -9.77 -4.19
N ALA A 74 0.61 -9.19 -3.22
CA ALA A 74 1.15 -9.00 -1.87
C ALA A 74 1.31 -10.33 -1.13
N GLU A 75 0.32 -11.22 -1.14
CA GLU A 75 0.37 -12.45 -0.36
C GLU A 75 1.59 -13.31 -0.71
N LYS A 76 1.80 -13.57 -2.00
CA LYS A 76 2.92 -14.38 -2.45
C LYS A 76 4.27 -13.73 -2.15
N MET A 77 4.33 -12.41 -2.28
CA MET A 77 5.55 -11.65 -1.99
C MET A 77 5.86 -11.65 -0.48
N MET A 78 4.86 -11.42 0.38
CA MET A 78 5.03 -11.50 1.85
C MET A 78 5.49 -12.91 2.28
N LYS A 79 4.85 -13.98 1.75
CA LYS A 79 5.26 -15.36 2.02
C LYS A 79 6.69 -15.68 1.55
N ALA A 80 7.12 -15.10 0.44
CA ALA A 80 8.50 -15.22 -0.02
C ALA A 80 9.47 -14.44 0.88
N CYS A 81 9.09 -13.27 1.35
CA CYS A 81 9.86 -12.48 2.32
C CYS A 81 10.05 -13.22 3.65
N LEU A 82 9.00 -13.88 4.16
CA LEU A 82 9.07 -14.75 5.33
C LEU A 82 10.10 -15.89 5.14
N LYS A 83 10.12 -16.52 3.95
CA LYS A 83 11.08 -17.61 3.65
C LYS A 83 12.53 -17.13 3.53
N THR A 84 12.77 -15.88 3.19
CA THR A 84 14.12 -15.34 2.93
C THR A 84 14.61 -14.38 3.99
N SER A 85 13.84 -14.18 5.05
CA SER A 85 14.08 -13.18 6.11
C SER A 85 14.28 -11.77 5.56
N ALA A 86 13.58 -11.41 4.48
CA ALA A 86 13.56 -10.07 3.91
C ALA A 86 12.39 -9.28 4.49
N HIS A 87 12.59 -8.02 4.84
CA HIS A 87 11.50 -7.11 5.17
C HIS A 87 10.61 -6.84 3.94
N TYR A 88 9.34 -6.53 4.17
CA TYR A 88 8.39 -6.21 3.12
C TYR A 88 7.71 -4.88 3.37
N ILE A 89 7.64 -4.04 2.34
CA ILE A 89 6.80 -2.85 2.29
C ILE A 89 6.09 -2.75 0.94
N ASP A 90 4.93 -2.13 0.92
CA ASP A 90 4.21 -1.80 -0.32
C ASP A 90 3.46 -0.47 -0.21
N ILE A 91 2.76 -0.09 -1.27
CA ILE A 91 2.02 1.16 -1.37
C ILE A 91 0.52 0.93 -1.52
N THR A 92 0.00 -0.16 -0.93
CA THR A 92 -1.42 -0.52 -1.04
C THR A 92 -2.33 0.42 -0.25
N GLY A 93 -3.56 0.60 -0.72
CA GLY A 93 -4.70 1.12 0.04
C GLY A 93 -5.78 0.05 0.25
N GLU A 94 -5.48 -1.23 -0.03
CA GLU A 94 -6.45 -2.32 0.02
C GLU A 94 -6.54 -2.92 1.42
N ILE A 95 -7.67 -2.77 2.11
CA ILE A 95 -7.91 -3.25 3.49
C ILE A 95 -7.50 -4.71 3.68
N SER A 96 -7.78 -5.58 2.69
CA SER A 96 -7.45 -7.01 2.76
C SER A 96 -5.96 -7.30 2.91
N ILE A 97 -5.10 -6.40 2.46
CA ILE A 97 -3.65 -6.58 2.56
C ILE A 97 -3.16 -6.27 3.98
N PHE A 98 -3.76 -5.28 4.63
CA PHE A 98 -3.50 -5.01 6.06
C PHE A 98 -4.01 -6.15 6.95
N GLU A 99 -5.22 -6.68 6.66
CA GLU A 99 -5.75 -7.86 7.32
C GLU A 99 -4.84 -9.08 7.14
N LEU A 100 -4.24 -9.25 5.95
CA LEU A 100 -3.29 -10.31 5.66
C LEU A 100 -1.97 -10.13 6.44
N ALA A 101 -1.39 -8.92 6.42
CA ALA A 101 -0.16 -8.65 7.15
C ALA A 101 -0.33 -8.91 8.66
N ASN A 102 -1.47 -8.49 9.23
CA ASN A 102 -1.78 -8.77 10.63
C ASN A 102 -1.92 -10.27 10.92
N LYS A 103 -2.48 -11.07 10.00
CA LYS A 103 -2.54 -12.54 10.14
C LYS A 103 -1.16 -13.19 10.10
N LEU A 104 -0.22 -12.60 9.40
CA LEU A 104 1.16 -13.10 9.26
C LEU A 104 2.11 -12.53 10.32
N ASP A 105 1.62 -11.74 11.28
CA ASP A 105 2.43 -11.03 12.27
C ASP A 105 3.30 -11.97 13.11
N ASN A 106 2.74 -13.06 13.64
CA ASN A 106 3.49 -14.05 14.38
C ASN A 106 4.60 -14.72 13.55
N GLU A 107 4.33 -14.99 12.27
CA GLU A 107 5.33 -15.55 11.35
C GLU A 107 6.44 -14.54 11.07
N ALA A 108 6.08 -13.26 10.94
CA ALA A 108 7.02 -12.16 10.75
C ALA A 108 7.92 -11.97 11.99
N LEU A 109 7.34 -11.99 13.19
CA LEU A 109 8.08 -11.95 14.46
C LEU A 109 9.08 -13.11 14.56
N ASN A 110 8.64 -14.34 14.29
CA ASN A 110 9.50 -15.52 14.32
C ASN A 110 10.63 -15.48 13.28
N SER A 111 10.39 -14.80 12.14
CA SER A 111 11.39 -14.62 11.09
C SER A 111 12.24 -13.35 11.27
N ASN A 112 12.00 -12.57 12.34
CA ASN A 112 12.65 -11.29 12.64
C ASN A 112 12.58 -10.30 11.46
N ILE A 113 11.40 -10.18 10.83
CA ILE A 113 11.15 -9.26 9.73
C ILE A 113 9.95 -8.35 10.02
N VAL A 114 9.85 -7.29 9.24
CA VAL A 114 8.70 -6.37 9.24
C VAL A 114 7.90 -6.58 7.97
N LEU A 115 6.59 -6.76 8.11
CA LEU A 115 5.62 -6.71 7.02
C LEU A 115 4.80 -5.42 7.20
N CYS A 116 5.11 -4.38 6.42
CA CYS A 116 4.47 -3.06 6.53
C CYS A 116 3.82 -2.63 5.21
N PRO A 117 2.57 -3.04 4.95
CA PRO A 117 1.83 -2.56 3.79
C PRO A 117 1.45 -1.08 3.93
N GLY A 118 1.17 -0.42 2.80
CA GLY A 118 0.59 0.90 2.77
C GLY A 118 1.53 2.05 3.12
N VAL A 119 2.85 1.92 2.87
CA VAL A 119 3.82 3.00 3.13
C VAL A 119 3.77 4.13 2.08
N GLY A 120 2.72 4.19 1.30
CA GLY A 120 2.47 5.24 0.30
C GLY A 120 1.70 6.43 0.86
N SER A 121 1.27 7.32 -0.06
CA SER A 121 0.48 8.51 0.28
C SER A 121 -0.96 8.19 0.72
N ASP A 122 -1.41 6.97 0.50
CA ASP A 122 -2.80 6.60 0.76
C ASP A 122 -3.12 6.35 2.24
N VAL A 123 -2.11 6.06 3.07
CA VAL A 123 -2.29 5.71 4.49
C VAL A 123 -1.41 6.56 5.39
N ILE A 124 -0.13 6.71 5.09
CA ILE A 124 0.80 7.36 6.04
C ILE A 124 0.35 8.76 6.46
N PRO A 125 -0.01 9.71 5.55
CA PRO A 125 -0.39 11.05 5.98
C PRO A 125 -1.66 11.09 6.81
N THR A 126 -2.66 10.29 6.42
CA THR A 126 -3.98 10.26 7.07
C THR A 126 -3.93 9.55 8.41
N ASP A 127 -3.24 8.42 8.49
CA ASP A 127 -3.09 7.64 9.72
C ASP A 127 -2.23 8.36 10.77
N CYS A 128 -1.12 8.97 10.35
CA CYS A 128 -0.30 9.80 11.23
C CYS A 128 -1.06 11.03 11.74
N LEU A 129 -1.89 11.66 10.89
CA LEU A 129 -2.75 12.77 11.32
C LEU A 129 -3.81 12.30 12.31
N ALA A 130 -4.42 11.15 12.08
CA ALA A 130 -5.39 10.56 13.00
C ALA A 130 -4.76 10.28 14.37
N ALA A 131 -3.58 9.66 14.40
CA ALA A 131 -2.84 9.40 15.63
C ALA A 131 -2.46 10.71 16.36
N TYR A 132 -1.98 11.72 15.63
CA TYR A 132 -1.69 13.05 16.20
C TYR A 132 -2.93 13.69 16.81
N LEU A 133 -4.08 13.63 16.13
CA LEU A 133 -5.33 14.18 16.65
C LEU A 133 -5.82 13.40 17.87
N LYS A 134 -5.66 12.10 17.91
CA LYS A 134 -5.99 11.28 19.09
C LYS A 134 -5.16 11.65 20.31
N ASP A 135 -3.88 11.95 20.11
CA ASP A 135 -3.01 12.46 21.19
C ASP A 135 -3.53 13.79 21.76
N LYS A 136 -4.11 14.67 20.94
CA LYS A 136 -4.70 15.95 21.36
C LYS A 136 -6.12 15.84 21.90
N LEU A 137 -6.86 14.79 21.52
CA LEU A 137 -8.25 14.53 21.88
C LEU A 137 -8.38 13.08 22.37
N PRO A 138 -7.82 12.73 23.53
CA PRO A 138 -7.74 11.34 23.99
C PRO A 138 -9.10 10.69 24.30
N ASP A 139 -10.12 11.49 24.58
CA ASP A 139 -11.49 11.08 24.81
C ASP A 139 -12.36 10.98 23.54
N ALA A 140 -11.81 11.32 22.37
CA ALA A 140 -12.53 11.21 21.10
C ALA A 140 -12.92 9.75 20.81
N THR A 141 -14.19 9.54 20.47
CA THR A 141 -14.77 8.24 20.17
C THR A 141 -15.15 8.06 18.70
N HIS A 142 -15.06 9.11 17.90
CA HIS A 142 -15.42 9.11 16.50
C HIS A 142 -14.31 9.74 15.66
N LEU A 143 -13.94 9.08 14.58
CA LEU A 143 -12.98 9.59 13.59
C LEU A 143 -13.66 9.69 12.23
N LYS A 144 -13.56 10.85 11.60
CA LYS A 144 -13.92 11.05 10.19
C LYS A 144 -12.71 11.64 9.49
N MET A 145 -12.25 10.97 8.45
CA MET A 145 -11.18 11.45 7.60
C MET A 145 -11.70 11.72 6.20
N ALA A 146 -11.25 12.81 5.60
CA ALA A 146 -11.59 13.16 4.23
C ALA A 146 -10.34 13.62 3.50
N TRP A 147 -10.28 13.35 2.21
CA TRP A 147 -9.23 13.83 1.35
C TRP A 147 -9.80 14.23 -0.02
N ALA A 148 -9.17 15.16 -0.66
CA ALA A 148 -9.50 15.59 -2.00
C ALA A 148 -8.25 15.71 -2.86
N THR A 149 -8.39 15.51 -4.16
CA THR A 149 -7.32 15.72 -5.13
C THR A 149 -7.72 16.80 -6.12
N LYS A 150 -6.83 17.75 -6.38
CA LYS A 150 -7.04 18.80 -7.36
C LYS A 150 -6.06 18.64 -8.52
N GLY A 151 -6.59 18.48 -9.73
CA GLY A 151 -5.77 18.43 -10.96
C GLY A 151 -4.93 17.18 -11.16
N SER A 152 -5.11 16.13 -10.35
CA SER A 152 -4.39 14.86 -10.51
C SER A 152 -5.16 13.85 -11.36
N LYS A 153 -4.42 12.98 -12.05
CA LYS A 153 -4.98 11.83 -12.79
C LYS A 153 -4.62 10.54 -12.05
N SER A 154 -5.57 9.61 -11.93
CA SER A 154 -5.32 8.29 -11.38
C SER A 154 -4.30 7.52 -12.20
N SER A 155 -3.38 6.82 -11.53
CA SER A 155 -2.48 5.89 -12.20
C SER A 155 -3.24 4.69 -12.78
N LYS A 156 -2.66 3.99 -13.76
CA LYS A 156 -3.24 2.74 -14.28
C LYS A 156 -3.47 1.70 -13.18
N GLY A 157 -2.60 1.65 -12.17
CA GLY A 157 -2.74 0.76 -11.01
C GLY A 157 -3.95 1.14 -10.16
N THR A 158 -4.07 2.41 -9.79
CA THR A 158 -5.22 2.94 -9.03
C THR A 158 -6.56 2.69 -9.75
N ALA A 159 -6.60 2.93 -11.07
CA ALA A 159 -7.80 2.67 -11.86
C ALA A 159 -8.21 1.18 -11.83
N LYS A 160 -7.25 0.26 -11.96
CA LYS A 160 -7.52 -1.19 -11.85
C LYS A 160 -8.07 -1.59 -10.49
N THR A 161 -7.44 -1.11 -9.40
CA THR A 161 -7.90 -1.37 -8.03
C THR A 161 -9.32 -0.81 -7.81
N ALA A 162 -9.62 0.37 -8.32
CA ALA A 162 -10.95 0.95 -8.23
C ALA A 162 -12.00 0.09 -8.94
N VAL A 163 -11.73 -0.39 -10.16
CA VAL A 163 -12.63 -1.28 -10.90
C VAL A 163 -12.83 -2.61 -10.15
N GLU A 164 -11.78 -3.23 -9.62
CA GLU A 164 -11.87 -4.46 -8.82
C GLU A 164 -12.67 -4.25 -7.51
N GLY A 165 -12.67 -3.03 -6.98
CA GLY A 165 -13.40 -2.65 -5.76
C GLY A 165 -14.90 -2.44 -5.97
N MET A 166 -15.34 -2.07 -7.18
CA MET A 166 -16.73 -1.66 -7.44
C MET A 166 -17.78 -2.71 -7.05
N GLY A 167 -17.48 -4.00 -7.20
CA GLY A 167 -18.39 -5.08 -6.83
C GLY A 167 -18.34 -5.51 -5.35
N LYS A 168 -17.39 -4.98 -4.56
CA LYS A 168 -17.15 -5.43 -3.18
C LYS A 168 -17.93 -4.64 -2.13
N GLY A 169 -18.56 -3.52 -2.51
CA GLY A 169 -19.24 -2.59 -1.60
C GLY A 169 -18.28 -1.72 -0.81
N GLY A 170 -18.84 -0.94 0.14
CA GLY A 170 -18.10 -0.12 1.08
C GLY A 170 -17.78 -0.86 2.39
N LYS A 171 -16.90 -0.29 3.19
CA LYS A 171 -16.62 -0.72 4.56
C LYS A 171 -16.57 0.52 5.48
N ILE A 172 -17.10 0.36 6.68
CA ILE A 172 -16.97 1.32 7.77
C ILE A 172 -16.54 0.56 9.03
N ARG A 173 -16.10 1.29 10.05
CA ARG A 173 -15.94 0.74 11.40
C ARG A 173 -17.02 1.28 12.31
N GLU A 174 -17.68 0.41 13.05
CA GLU A 174 -18.73 0.74 13.99
C GLU A 174 -18.55 -0.11 15.25
N ASN A 175 -18.49 0.52 16.42
CA ASN A 175 -18.24 -0.15 17.69
C ASN A 175 -17.01 -1.08 17.66
N GLY A 176 -15.90 -0.60 17.08
CA GLY A 176 -14.65 -1.35 16.95
C GLY A 176 -14.66 -2.46 15.90
N LYS A 177 -15.78 -2.73 15.21
CA LYS A 177 -15.92 -3.82 14.25
C LYS A 177 -16.05 -3.32 12.81
N MET A 178 -15.41 -4.02 11.88
CA MET A 178 -15.57 -3.75 10.45
C MET A 178 -16.97 -4.19 10.00
N LYS A 179 -17.69 -3.27 9.32
CA LYS A 179 -19.05 -3.50 8.82
C LYS A 179 -19.08 -3.25 7.31
N LYS A 180 -19.64 -4.19 6.57
CA LYS A 180 -19.88 -4.04 5.13
C LYS A 180 -21.12 -3.15 4.92
N VAL A 181 -21.01 -2.19 4.00
CA VAL A 181 -22.07 -1.25 3.63
C VAL A 181 -22.09 -1.07 2.11
N PRO A 182 -23.13 -0.46 1.52
CA PRO A 182 -23.09 -0.06 0.11
C PRO A 182 -21.93 0.90 -0.19
N LEU A 183 -21.52 0.99 -1.46
CA LEU A 183 -20.64 2.08 -1.89
C LEU A 183 -21.35 3.43 -1.67
N ALA A 184 -20.57 4.48 -1.38
CA ALA A 184 -21.09 5.81 -1.08
C ALA A 184 -22.17 5.81 0.03
N TYR A 185 -21.99 4.98 1.04
CA TYR A 185 -22.95 4.74 2.14
C TYR A 185 -23.42 6.03 2.82
N LYS A 186 -22.52 6.98 3.00
CA LYS A 186 -22.82 8.32 3.55
C LYS A 186 -22.09 9.37 2.73
N THR A 187 -22.70 10.56 2.64
CA THR A 187 -22.06 11.75 2.11
C THR A 187 -21.85 12.78 3.22
N LEU A 188 -20.89 13.67 3.03
CA LEU A 188 -20.58 14.77 3.94
C LEU A 188 -20.01 15.93 3.14
N ASP A 189 -20.45 17.13 3.41
CA ASP A 189 -19.83 18.33 2.89
C ASP A 189 -18.62 18.71 3.75
N VAL A 190 -17.46 18.80 3.13
CA VAL A 190 -16.19 19.12 3.77
C VAL A 190 -15.57 20.33 3.08
N ASP A 191 -15.18 21.33 3.84
CA ASP A 191 -14.40 22.46 3.31
C ASP A 191 -12.90 22.13 3.43
N PHE A 192 -12.23 22.01 2.28
CA PHE A 192 -10.79 21.82 2.18
C PHE A 192 -10.02 23.14 2.05
N GLY A 193 -10.62 24.28 2.44
CA GLY A 193 -10.04 25.61 2.36
C GLY A 193 -10.33 26.36 1.05
N TYR A 194 -11.22 25.82 0.22
CA TYR A 194 -11.69 26.44 -1.03
C TYR A 194 -13.21 26.30 -1.27
N GLY A 195 -13.95 26.19 -0.17
CA GLY A 195 -15.40 26.01 -0.12
C GLY A 195 -15.84 24.56 0.02
N PRO A 196 -17.10 24.35 0.47
CA PRO A 196 -17.63 23.02 0.72
C PRO A 196 -17.61 22.12 -0.51
N GLN A 197 -17.14 20.90 -0.34
CA GLN A 197 -17.13 19.85 -1.35
C GLN A 197 -17.94 18.66 -0.86
N ASN A 198 -18.88 18.19 -1.64
CA ASN A 198 -19.60 16.98 -1.30
C ASN A 198 -18.70 15.76 -1.45
N THR A 199 -18.50 15.04 -0.36
CA THR A 199 -17.66 13.84 -0.27
C THR A 199 -18.54 12.61 -0.03
N MET A 200 -18.04 11.43 -0.35
CA MET A 200 -18.71 10.16 -0.10
C MET A 200 -17.77 9.15 0.58
N THR A 201 -18.34 8.25 1.36
CA THR A 201 -17.59 7.16 1.98
C THR A 201 -17.02 6.19 0.96
N ILE A 202 -15.76 5.83 1.13
CA ILE A 202 -15.05 4.83 0.34
C ILE A 202 -14.38 3.80 1.25
N PRO A 203 -14.18 2.55 0.79
CA PRO A 203 -13.52 1.49 1.56
C PRO A 203 -12.00 1.65 1.53
N TRP A 204 -11.48 2.68 2.18
CA TRP A 204 -10.06 3.00 2.22
C TRP A 204 -9.36 2.30 3.40
N ALA A 205 -8.05 2.12 3.30
CA ALA A 205 -7.29 1.37 4.30
C ALA A 205 -7.38 1.97 5.72
N ASP A 206 -7.50 3.29 5.83
CA ASP A 206 -7.63 3.98 7.13
C ASP A 206 -8.81 3.50 7.97
N VAL A 207 -9.87 2.97 7.36
CA VAL A 207 -10.98 2.32 8.07
C VAL A 207 -10.48 1.12 8.91
N TYR A 208 -9.39 0.50 8.47
CA TYR A 208 -8.71 -0.58 9.19
C TYR A 208 -7.58 -0.05 10.08
N THR A 209 -6.65 0.70 9.51
CA THR A 209 -5.37 1.06 10.16
C THR A 209 -5.55 2.05 11.29
N ALA A 210 -6.39 3.07 11.15
CA ALA A 210 -6.61 4.08 12.19
C ALA A 210 -7.14 3.52 13.51
N TYR A 211 -7.80 2.38 13.49
CA TYR A 211 -8.23 1.69 14.72
C TYR A 211 -7.06 1.14 15.53
N HIS A 212 -5.96 0.81 14.87
CA HIS A 212 -4.76 0.28 15.52
C HIS A 212 -3.80 1.38 15.95
N SER A 213 -3.89 2.55 15.33
CA SER A 213 -3.02 3.70 15.59
C SER A 213 -3.65 4.76 16.50
N THR A 214 -4.97 4.71 16.75
CA THR A 214 -5.72 5.67 17.58
C THR A 214 -6.46 4.99 18.72
#